data_c2565104952e976e38fa9dc338b39c51
#
_entry.id   c2565104952e976e38fa9dc338b39c51
#
_cell.length_a   1.000
_cell.length_b   1.000
_cell.length_c   1.000
_cell.angle_alpha   90.00
_cell.angle_beta   90.00
_cell.angle_gamma   90.00
#
_symmetry.space_group_name_H-M   'P 1'
#
loop_
_entity.id
_entity.type
_entity.pdbx_description
1 polymer ?
#
loop_
_entity_poly.entity_id
_entity_poly.type
_entity_poly.pdbx_seq_one_letter_code
_entity_poly.pdbx_strand_id
1 'polypeptide(L)'
;MTKKKVEPTFGSIFRAVEEKAKKTSFLQDTATQITLNGNLDNLPLYVRIEDGMPEGAPYEYINAPFYIDADAETFASVLNGDKDFVVAVAQGSITINGDAAQALVFCSKLF
;
A
#
# COMPACT_ATOMS: atom_id res chain seq x y z
N MET A 1 -23.99 9.53 5.00
CA MET A 1 -22.86 10.20 4.31
C MET A 1 -22.12 9.24 3.39
N THR A 2 -21.98 9.63 2.16
CA THR A 2 -21.35 8.75 1.17
C THR A 2 -19.82 8.79 1.33
N LYS A 3 -19.24 7.63 1.53
CA LYS A 3 -17.79 7.52 1.62
C LYS A 3 -17.18 7.75 0.23
N LYS A 4 -16.22 8.65 0.13
CA LYS A 4 -15.57 8.93 -1.13
C LYS A 4 -14.76 7.74 -1.59
N LYS A 5 -14.97 7.31 -2.82
CA LYS A 5 -14.29 6.18 -3.40
C LYS A 5 -12.87 6.55 -3.82
N VAL A 6 -11.93 5.63 -3.62
CA VAL A 6 -10.55 5.82 -4.09
C VAL A 6 -10.52 5.59 -5.59
N GLU A 7 -10.01 6.58 -6.32
CA GLU A 7 -9.88 6.49 -7.78
C GLU A 7 -8.55 5.80 -8.14
N PRO A 8 -8.46 5.17 -9.32
CA PRO A 8 -7.22 4.54 -9.75
C PRO A 8 -6.20 5.56 -10.29
N THR A 9 -5.93 6.58 -9.49
CA THR A 9 -4.95 7.62 -9.80
C THR A 9 -3.91 7.64 -8.70
N PHE A 10 -2.71 8.10 -9.03
CA PHE A 10 -1.61 8.13 -8.06
C PHE A 10 -1.98 8.97 -6.83
N GLY A 11 -2.47 10.18 -7.04
CA GLY A 11 -2.81 11.08 -5.94
C GLY A 11 -3.89 10.54 -5.03
N SER A 12 -4.94 9.94 -5.60
CA SER A 12 -6.03 9.37 -4.83
C SER A 12 -5.56 8.18 -3.98
N ILE A 13 -4.77 7.29 -4.60
CA ILE A 13 -4.21 6.13 -3.90
C ILE A 13 -3.24 6.56 -2.81
N PHE A 14 -2.36 7.50 -3.11
CA PHE A 14 -1.39 8.00 -2.14
C PHE A 14 -2.07 8.58 -0.90
N ARG A 15 -3.07 9.43 -1.10
CA ARG A 15 -3.82 10.02 0.00
C ARG A 15 -4.55 8.97 0.83
N ALA A 16 -5.14 7.97 0.16
CA ALA A 16 -5.87 6.92 0.86
C ALA A 16 -4.94 6.06 1.72
N VAL A 17 -3.77 5.70 1.18
CA VAL A 17 -2.77 4.94 1.93
C VAL A 17 -2.27 5.74 3.13
N GLU A 18 -1.97 7.01 2.92
CA GLU A 18 -1.50 7.90 3.98
C GLU A 18 -2.54 8.03 5.10
N GLU A 19 -3.80 8.23 4.75
CA GLU A 19 -4.87 8.32 5.74
C GLU A 19 -5.06 7.04 6.52
N LYS A 20 -5.04 5.90 5.85
CA LYS A 20 -5.16 4.60 6.51
C LYS A 20 -3.98 4.36 7.46
N ALA A 21 -2.79 4.69 7.04
CA ALA A 21 -1.59 4.53 7.88
C ALA A 21 -1.68 5.39 9.14
N LYS A 22 -2.16 6.61 9.02
CA LYS A 22 -2.33 7.52 10.17
C LYS A 22 -3.36 7.03 11.18
N LYS A 23 -4.33 6.25 10.73
CA LYS A 23 -5.38 5.70 11.60
C LYS A 23 -5.04 4.34 12.17
N THR A 24 -3.91 3.79 11.81
CA THR A 24 -3.50 2.44 12.19
C THR A 24 -2.39 2.51 13.24
N SER A 25 -2.49 1.66 14.26
CA SER A 25 -1.43 1.52 15.26
C SER A 25 -0.46 0.45 14.82
N PHE A 26 0.81 0.82 14.67
CA PHE A 26 1.87 -0.12 14.30
C PHE A 26 2.74 -0.38 15.53
N LEU A 27 2.98 -1.66 15.80
CA LEU A 27 3.78 -2.09 16.94
C LEU A 27 5.27 -2.12 16.65
N GLN A 28 5.64 -2.17 15.39
CA GLN A 28 7.04 -2.27 14.98
C GLN A 28 7.31 -1.30 13.85
N ASP A 29 8.51 -0.77 13.84
CA ASP A 29 8.96 0.07 12.74
C ASP A 29 9.15 -0.80 11.50
N THR A 30 8.74 -0.26 10.35
CA THR A 30 8.88 -0.93 9.07
C THR A 30 8.78 0.11 7.96
N ALA A 31 8.99 -0.34 6.74
CA ALA A 31 8.80 0.51 5.56
C ALA A 31 8.47 -0.37 4.36
N THR A 32 7.75 0.20 3.43
CA THR A 32 7.50 -0.48 2.16
C THR A 32 7.44 0.55 1.04
N GLN A 33 7.86 0.11 -0.14
CA GLN A 33 7.65 0.86 -1.36
C GLN A 33 6.51 0.19 -2.10
N ILE A 34 5.51 0.98 -2.48
CA ILE A 34 4.39 0.51 -3.28
C ILE A 34 4.57 1.08 -4.68
N THR A 35 4.70 0.21 -5.67
CA THR A 35 4.87 0.61 -7.05
C THR A 35 3.57 0.35 -7.81
N LEU A 36 3.00 1.41 -8.36
CA LEU A 36 1.75 1.34 -9.11
C LEU A 36 2.08 1.21 -10.60
N ASN A 37 1.90 0.01 -11.13
CA ASN A 37 2.18 -0.28 -12.54
C ASN A 37 0.91 -0.12 -13.39
N GLY A 38 0.92 -0.66 -14.60
CA GLY A 38 -0.19 -0.49 -15.51
C GLY A 38 -0.24 0.92 -16.07
N ASN A 39 -1.40 1.56 -15.99
CA ASN A 39 -1.59 2.90 -16.54
C ASN A 39 -0.77 3.98 -15.86
N LEU A 40 -0.26 3.74 -14.67
CA LEU A 40 0.54 4.71 -13.94
C LEU A 40 2.05 4.54 -14.17
N ASP A 41 2.43 3.58 -15.01
CA ASP A 41 3.80 3.44 -15.51
C ASP A 41 4.86 3.35 -14.41
N ASN A 42 4.59 2.49 -13.42
CA ASN A 42 5.53 2.20 -12.33
C ASN A 42 5.85 3.39 -11.43
N LEU A 43 4.84 4.16 -11.07
CA LEU A 43 5.03 5.26 -10.12
C LEU A 43 5.17 4.72 -8.69
N PRO A 44 6.25 5.07 -7.98
CA PRO A 44 6.46 4.59 -6.63
C PRO A 44 5.93 5.57 -5.58
N LEU A 45 5.51 5.01 -4.47
CA LEU A 45 5.31 5.75 -3.23
C LEU A 45 5.83 4.88 -2.09
N TYR A 46 6.14 5.49 -0.96
CA TYR A 46 6.53 4.68 0.19
C TYR A 46 5.74 5.08 1.43
N VAL A 47 5.67 4.13 2.36
CA VAL A 47 5.16 4.36 3.70
C VAL A 47 6.22 3.85 4.67
N ARG A 48 6.63 4.69 5.60
CA ARG A 48 7.62 4.36 6.63
C ARG A 48 6.98 4.56 7.99
N ILE A 49 7.19 3.60 8.87
CA ILE A 49 6.75 3.69 10.26
C ILE A 49 8.00 3.82 11.13
N GLU A 50 8.14 4.93 11.81
CA GLU A 50 9.27 5.19 12.71
C GLU A 50 8.72 5.67 14.06
N ASP A 51 9.06 4.97 15.13
CA ASP A 51 8.54 5.24 16.47
C ASP A 51 7.01 5.27 16.51
N GLY A 52 6.38 4.38 15.74
CA GLY A 52 4.94 4.31 15.64
C GLY A 52 4.31 5.39 14.77
N MET A 53 5.09 6.29 14.21
CA MET A 53 4.60 7.41 13.40
C MET A 53 4.71 7.10 11.92
N PRO A 54 3.58 7.09 11.19
CA PRO A 54 3.63 6.85 9.75
C PRO A 54 4.04 8.09 8.98
N GLU A 55 4.83 7.87 7.95
CA GLU A 55 5.23 8.90 7.00
C GLU A 55 5.11 8.34 5.59
N GLY A 56 4.41 9.04 4.73
CA GLY A 56 4.30 8.67 3.32
C GLY A 56 4.91 9.72 2.43
N ALA A 57 5.48 9.29 1.30
CA ALA A 57 5.99 10.21 0.30
C ALA A 57 5.92 9.58 -1.09
N PRO A 58 5.77 10.40 -2.15
CA PRO A 58 5.61 9.91 -3.52
C PRO A 58 6.95 9.60 -4.19
N TYR A 59 7.79 8.83 -3.51
CA TYR A 59 9.15 8.52 -3.96
C TYR A 59 9.51 7.07 -3.69
N GLU A 60 10.61 6.63 -4.28
CA GLU A 60 11.19 5.34 -4.01
C GLU A 60 11.78 5.29 -2.60
N TYR A 61 11.78 4.11 -2.01
CA TYR A 61 12.39 3.86 -0.71
C TYR A 61 13.49 2.82 -0.88
N ILE A 62 14.73 3.23 -0.73
CA ILE A 62 15.88 2.35 -0.95
C ILE A 62 16.01 1.37 0.23
N ASN A 63 16.20 0.09 -0.11
CA ASN A 63 16.39 -0.99 0.87
C ASN A 63 15.20 -1.19 1.80
N ALA A 64 13.98 -1.07 1.27
CA ALA A 64 12.80 -1.41 2.05
C ALA A 64 12.81 -2.90 2.39
N PRO A 65 12.30 -3.29 3.59
CA PRO A 65 12.19 -4.71 3.94
C PRO A 65 11.33 -5.50 2.96
N PHE A 66 10.34 -4.87 2.37
CA PHE A 66 9.52 -5.51 1.35
C PHE A 66 8.97 -4.47 0.38
N TYR A 67 8.49 -4.96 -0.76
CA TYR A 67 7.96 -4.13 -1.85
C TYR A 67 6.62 -4.69 -2.28
N ILE A 68 5.69 -3.80 -2.63
CA ILE A 68 4.36 -4.17 -3.12
C ILE A 68 4.22 -3.61 -4.54
N ASP A 69 3.87 -4.46 -5.49
CA ASP A 69 3.62 -4.07 -6.87
C ASP A 69 2.19 -4.42 -7.26
N ALA A 70 1.46 -3.47 -7.79
CA ALA A 70 0.10 -3.68 -8.24
C ALA A 70 -0.28 -2.62 -9.27
N ASP A 71 -1.24 -2.95 -10.15
CA ASP A 71 -1.79 -1.90 -11.01
C ASP A 71 -2.74 -1.02 -10.18
N ALA A 72 -2.95 0.20 -10.67
CA ALA A 72 -3.71 1.19 -9.94
C ALA A 72 -5.16 0.77 -9.71
N GLU A 73 -5.80 0.12 -10.70
CA GLU A 73 -7.18 -0.32 -10.55
C GLU A 73 -7.33 -1.38 -9.46
N THR A 74 -6.45 -2.37 -9.46
CA THR A 74 -6.45 -3.43 -8.44
C THR A 74 -6.23 -2.85 -7.06
N PHE A 75 -5.23 -1.97 -6.95
CA PHE A 75 -4.90 -1.39 -5.64
C PHE A 75 -6.02 -0.50 -5.11
N ALA A 76 -6.63 0.31 -5.98
CA ALA A 76 -7.78 1.12 -5.61
C ALA A 76 -8.96 0.26 -5.17
N SER A 77 -9.21 -0.86 -5.86
CA SER A 77 -10.29 -1.78 -5.48
C SER A 77 -10.07 -2.39 -4.10
N VAL A 78 -8.82 -2.71 -3.76
CA VAL A 78 -8.48 -3.22 -2.43
C VAL A 78 -8.71 -2.12 -1.38
N LEU A 79 -8.28 -0.90 -1.67
CA LEU A 79 -8.47 0.23 -0.74
C LEU A 79 -9.94 0.56 -0.53
N ASN A 80 -10.77 0.35 -1.53
CA ASN A 80 -12.22 0.57 -1.44
C ASN A 80 -12.96 -0.57 -0.75
N GLY A 81 -12.28 -1.69 -0.49
CA GLY A 81 -12.93 -2.87 0.09
C GLY A 81 -13.68 -3.71 -0.92
N ASP A 82 -13.55 -3.42 -2.22
CA ASP A 82 -14.21 -4.17 -3.28
C ASP A 82 -13.47 -5.46 -3.62
N LYS A 83 -12.20 -5.56 -3.26
CA LYS A 83 -11.38 -6.72 -3.51
C LYS A 83 -10.55 -7.03 -2.26
N ASP A 84 -10.51 -8.32 -1.91
CA ASP A 84 -9.74 -8.76 -0.75
C ASP A 84 -8.24 -8.78 -1.08
N PHE A 85 -7.43 -8.21 -0.20
CA PHE A 85 -5.98 -8.12 -0.41
C PHE A 85 -5.34 -9.50 -0.54
N VAL A 86 -5.69 -10.42 0.36
CA VAL A 86 -5.11 -11.77 0.35
C VAL A 86 -5.46 -12.50 -0.93
N VAL A 87 -6.71 -12.38 -1.38
CA VAL A 87 -7.16 -12.98 -2.65
C VAL A 87 -6.39 -12.38 -3.82
N ALA A 88 -6.20 -11.06 -3.83
CA ALA A 88 -5.46 -10.39 -4.89
C ALA A 88 -4.01 -10.89 -4.98
N VAL A 89 -3.37 -11.09 -3.83
CA VAL A 89 -2.02 -11.65 -3.78
C VAL A 89 -2.01 -13.10 -4.30
N ALA A 90 -2.97 -13.91 -3.85
CA ALA A 90 -3.07 -15.30 -4.28
C ALA A 90 -3.30 -15.43 -5.78
N GLN A 91 -4.03 -14.49 -6.36
CA GLN A 91 -4.30 -14.49 -7.82
C GLN A 91 -3.17 -13.89 -8.64
N GLY A 92 -2.15 -13.35 -7.99
CA GLY A 92 -1.04 -12.70 -8.68
C GLY A 92 -1.34 -11.27 -9.15
N SER A 93 -2.48 -10.70 -8.74
CA SER A 93 -2.84 -9.32 -9.08
C SER A 93 -2.02 -8.31 -8.27
N ILE A 94 -1.56 -8.71 -7.11
CA ILE A 94 -0.63 -7.95 -6.28
C ILE A 94 0.57 -8.83 -6.00
N THR A 95 1.76 -8.30 -6.23
CA THR A 95 3.00 -9.02 -5.99
C THR A 95 3.73 -8.42 -4.79
N ILE A 96 4.19 -9.28 -3.89
CA ILE A 96 4.98 -8.86 -2.73
C ILE A 96 6.36 -9.48 -2.85
N ASN A 97 7.39 -8.63 -2.78
CA ASN A 97 8.79 -9.06 -2.81
C ASN A 97 9.47 -8.66 -1.52
N GLY A 98 10.30 -9.54 -0.97
CA GLY A 98 11.06 -9.27 0.25
C GLY A 98 10.54 -10.06 1.43
N ASP A 99 10.55 -9.43 2.61
CA ASP A 99 10.15 -10.08 3.86
C ASP A 99 8.64 -10.29 3.91
N ALA A 100 8.20 -11.51 3.60
CA ALA A 100 6.78 -11.84 3.55
C ALA A 100 6.09 -11.69 4.91
N ALA A 101 6.79 -12.01 5.99
CA ALA A 101 6.21 -11.90 7.32
C ALA A 101 5.90 -10.44 7.68
N GLN A 102 6.84 -9.53 7.43
CA GLN A 102 6.60 -8.11 7.66
C GLN A 102 5.49 -7.58 6.74
N ALA A 103 5.48 -8.02 5.48
CA ALA A 103 4.47 -7.61 4.52
C ALA A 103 3.07 -8.01 4.96
N LEU A 104 2.89 -9.24 5.43
CA LEU A 104 1.59 -9.72 5.89
C LEU A 104 1.10 -8.94 7.10
N VAL A 105 1.96 -8.67 8.06
CA VAL A 105 1.60 -7.90 9.25
C VAL A 105 1.19 -6.48 8.85
N PHE A 106 2.01 -5.82 8.03
CA PHE A 106 1.74 -4.47 7.56
C PHE A 106 0.42 -4.39 6.80
N CYS A 107 0.25 -5.27 5.82
CA CYS A 107 -0.94 -5.23 4.96
C CYS A 107 -2.21 -5.64 5.68
N SER A 108 -2.13 -6.55 6.66
CA SER A 108 -3.30 -6.94 7.45
C SER A 108 -3.82 -5.79 8.30
N LYS A 109 -2.96 -4.87 8.67
CA LYS A 109 -3.37 -3.68 9.44
C LYS A 109 -3.86 -2.55 8.55
N LEU A 110 -3.32 -2.44 7.34
CA LEU A 110 -3.62 -1.34 6.43
C LEU A 110 -4.83 -1.61 5.55
N PHE A 111 -5.06 -2.88 5.22
CA PHE A 111 -6.12 -3.26 4.28
C PHE A 111 -7.19 -4.22 4.88
#